data_1e7bab1bb2869a1011f8308e852bac7a
#
_entry.id   1e7bab1bb2869a1011f8308e852bac7a
#
_cell.length_a   1.000
_cell.length_b   1.000
_cell.length_c   1.000
_cell.angle_alpha   90.00
_cell.angle_beta   90.00
_cell.angle_gamma   90.00
#
_symmetry.space_group_name_H-M   'P 1'
#
loop_
_entity.id
_entity.type
_entity.pdbx_description
1 polymer ?
#
loop_
_entity_poly.entity_id
_entity_poly.type
_entity_poly.pdbx_seq_one_letter_code
_entity_poly.pdbx_strand_id
1 'polypeptide(L)'
;MLFRTANLSQLGQFDEIIDVRTPAEFADDHIPGAINCPVLSDEERVTVGTLYKQVSPFEARKVGAALVAKNIAHHLETSFRDHPKSWKPLIYCWRGGQRSGAMSIILAQIGWAAHKLEGGYKTYRRDVLDQLETLPLQFSFRVICGPTGSGKTRLLAALSAQGRQILDLEGLAQHRGSVLGRLPEQQQPSQKSFDSQLLLALQAFDPALPVYVEAESNKIGLISLPPALFAAMHESECLLMETPLSVRVAGLLEDYRHYVEAPPLFIEHLQPLLRFHGAKCLQHWTDAILLGDCASVVGELLTLHYDPSYQRAALRNYPKLPFAQRVPAPDISQNTLEELAATL
;
A
#
# COMPACT_ATOMS: atom_id res chain seq x y z
N MET A 1 -16.23 36.63 -2.58
CA MET A 1 -15.29 35.61 -2.10
C MET A 1 -14.07 35.64 -2.99
N LEU A 2 -12.86 35.64 -2.45
CA LEU A 2 -11.61 35.74 -3.25
C LEU A 2 -11.19 34.43 -3.94
N PHE A 3 -11.82 33.32 -3.63
CA PHE A 3 -11.60 31.99 -4.27
C PHE A 3 -12.88 31.15 -4.15
N ARG A 4 -12.98 30.14 -5.00
CA ARG A 4 -14.08 29.16 -5.00
C ARG A 4 -13.75 27.98 -4.12
N THR A 5 -14.78 27.24 -3.68
CA THR A 5 -14.62 25.96 -2.96
C THR A 5 -15.17 24.82 -3.79
N ALA A 6 -14.67 23.62 -3.53
CA ALA A 6 -15.14 22.37 -4.11
C ALA A 6 -15.16 21.27 -3.05
N ASN A 7 -15.99 20.26 -3.24
CA ASN A 7 -16.05 19.06 -2.41
C ASN A 7 -15.35 17.86 -3.10
N LEU A 8 -15.28 16.73 -2.40
CA LEU A 8 -14.60 15.52 -2.89
C LEU A 8 -15.22 14.94 -4.17
N SER A 9 -16.54 15.04 -4.36
CA SER A 9 -17.18 14.49 -5.56
C SER A 9 -16.80 15.22 -6.85
N GLN A 10 -16.13 16.36 -6.73
CA GLN A 10 -15.72 17.21 -7.85
C GLN A 10 -14.24 17.05 -8.22
N LEU A 11 -13.49 16.12 -7.58
CA LEU A 11 -12.05 15.95 -7.82
C LEU A 11 -11.71 15.81 -9.31
N GLY A 12 -12.48 15.03 -10.06
CA GLY A 12 -12.26 14.81 -11.49
C GLY A 12 -12.57 16.00 -12.41
N GLN A 13 -13.01 17.16 -11.87
CA GLN A 13 -13.29 18.37 -12.63
C GLN A 13 -12.09 19.33 -12.73
N PHE A 14 -10.99 19.00 -12.05
CA PHE A 14 -9.80 19.80 -11.95
C PHE A 14 -8.66 19.21 -12.77
N ASP A 15 -7.85 20.09 -13.36
CA ASP A 15 -6.70 19.67 -14.16
C ASP A 15 -5.55 19.15 -13.24
N GLU A 16 -5.49 19.65 -12.00
CA GLU A 16 -4.45 19.28 -11.06
C GLU A 16 -4.91 19.45 -9.61
N ILE A 17 -4.49 18.56 -8.75
CA ILE A 17 -4.77 18.58 -7.32
C ILE A 17 -3.46 18.93 -6.59
N ILE A 18 -3.47 20.02 -5.82
CA ILE A 18 -2.28 20.56 -5.16
C ILE A 18 -2.38 20.38 -3.65
N ASP A 19 -1.46 19.62 -3.09
CA ASP A 19 -1.26 19.53 -1.65
C ASP A 19 -0.24 20.57 -1.19
N VAL A 20 -0.69 21.55 -0.42
CA VAL A 20 0.18 22.58 0.14
C VAL A 20 0.67 22.26 1.56
N ARG A 21 0.49 21.03 2.02
CA ARG A 21 1.06 20.54 3.28
C ARG A 21 2.58 20.35 3.12
N THR A 22 3.25 20.10 4.23
CA THR A 22 4.69 19.86 4.21
C THR A 22 5.04 18.55 3.49
N PRO A 23 6.30 18.39 3.02
CA PRO A 23 6.73 17.15 2.39
C PRO A 23 6.50 15.92 3.25
N ALA A 24 6.74 15.97 4.55
CA ALA A 24 6.49 14.84 5.46
C ALA A 24 4.98 14.54 5.61
N GLU A 25 4.11 15.55 5.66
CA GLU A 25 2.65 15.35 5.66
C GLU A 25 2.17 14.69 4.36
N PHE A 26 2.77 15.05 3.22
CA PHE A 26 2.46 14.49 1.91
C PHE A 26 2.95 13.05 1.77
N ALA A 27 4.17 12.77 2.22
CA ALA A 27 4.77 11.43 2.18
C ALA A 27 4.01 10.42 3.07
N ASP A 28 3.44 10.88 4.20
CA ASP A 28 2.62 10.04 5.07
C ASP A 28 1.34 9.56 4.36
N ASP A 29 0.61 10.46 3.69
CA ASP A 29 -0.52 10.17 2.81
C ASP A 29 -1.00 11.44 2.10
N HIS A 30 -1.60 11.29 0.92
CA HIS A 30 -2.17 12.39 0.13
C HIS A 30 -3.32 11.90 -0.75
N ILE A 31 -4.08 12.83 -1.31
CA ILE A 31 -5.11 12.48 -2.31
C ILE A 31 -4.41 11.92 -3.55
N PRO A 32 -4.76 10.71 -4.04
CA PRO A 32 -4.13 10.12 -5.21
C PRO A 32 -4.09 11.06 -6.41
N GLY A 33 -2.94 11.14 -7.06
CA GLY A 33 -2.70 12.06 -8.18
C GLY A 33 -2.40 13.51 -7.78
N ALA A 34 -2.39 13.85 -6.49
CA ALA A 34 -1.99 15.18 -6.05
C ALA A 34 -0.47 15.39 -6.18
N ILE A 35 -0.07 16.62 -6.52
CA ILE A 35 1.31 17.06 -6.44
C ILE A 35 1.57 17.82 -5.14
N ASN A 36 2.79 17.73 -4.61
CA ASN A 36 3.17 18.49 -3.42
C ASN A 36 3.80 19.84 -3.79
N CYS A 37 3.10 20.92 -3.43
CA CYS A 37 3.62 22.29 -3.53
C CYS A 37 3.55 22.94 -2.14
N PRO A 38 4.47 22.58 -1.23
CA PRO A 38 4.38 22.95 0.17
C PRO A 38 4.53 24.47 0.35
N VAL A 39 3.60 25.09 1.09
CA VAL A 39 3.71 26.49 1.47
C VAL A 39 4.53 26.70 2.76
N LEU A 40 4.95 25.63 3.40
CA LEU A 40 5.90 25.57 4.50
C LEU A 40 6.73 24.30 4.38
N SER A 41 8.05 24.37 4.56
CA SER A 41 8.88 23.17 4.77
C SER A 41 8.53 22.48 6.11
N ASP A 42 9.08 21.31 6.38
CA ASP A 42 8.90 20.63 7.65
C ASP A 42 9.45 21.43 8.81
N GLU A 43 10.65 22.03 8.66
CA GLU A 43 11.29 22.88 9.66
C GLU A 43 10.51 24.18 9.89
N GLU A 44 10.06 24.84 8.81
CA GLU A 44 9.24 26.05 8.89
C GLU A 44 7.93 25.77 9.61
N ARG A 45 7.33 24.60 9.35
CA ARG A 45 6.08 24.16 10.00
C ARG A 45 6.28 23.95 11.50
N VAL A 46 7.42 23.34 11.90
CA VAL A 46 7.79 23.18 13.32
C VAL A 46 7.99 24.57 13.95
N THR A 47 8.72 25.46 13.31
CA THR A 47 8.98 26.83 13.81
C THR A 47 7.68 27.60 14.05
N VAL A 48 6.80 27.66 13.04
CA VAL A 48 5.51 28.34 13.16
C VAL A 48 4.63 27.68 14.24
N GLY A 49 4.65 26.34 14.33
CA GLY A 49 3.90 25.59 15.35
C GLY A 49 4.40 25.86 16.78
N THR A 50 5.70 25.98 16.97
CA THR A 50 6.33 26.32 18.25
C THR A 50 5.97 27.75 18.68
N LEU A 51 6.13 28.72 17.76
CA LEU A 51 5.71 30.09 18.01
C LEU A 51 4.24 30.20 18.41
N TYR A 52 3.37 29.44 17.75
CA TYR A 52 1.93 29.42 18.03
C TYR A 52 1.62 28.95 19.47
N LYS A 53 2.33 27.92 19.92
CA LYS A 53 2.10 27.32 21.25
C LYS A 53 2.84 28.02 22.38
N GLN A 54 4.04 28.52 22.15
CA GLN A 54 4.96 28.98 23.20
C GLN A 54 5.08 30.48 23.28
N VAL A 55 4.77 31.23 22.20
CA VAL A 55 4.90 32.71 22.19
C VAL A 55 3.53 33.36 22.06
N SER A 56 2.99 33.42 20.83
CA SER A 56 1.65 33.91 20.58
C SER A 56 1.10 33.48 19.23
N PRO A 57 -0.23 33.29 19.08
CA PRO A 57 -0.87 33.05 17.79
C PRO A 57 -0.67 34.19 16.79
N PHE A 58 -0.48 35.43 17.23
CA PHE A 58 -0.28 36.56 16.36
C PHE A 58 1.15 36.58 15.77
N GLU A 59 2.20 36.36 16.59
CA GLU A 59 3.58 36.24 16.11
C GLU A 59 3.73 35.06 15.15
N ALA A 60 3.17 33.89 15.49
CA ALA A 60 3.17 32.74 14.61
C ALA A 60 2.52 33.05 13.25
N ARG A 61 1.42 33.82 13.23
CA ARG A 61 0.77 34.25 11.98
C ARG A 61 1.62 35.20 11.15
N LYS A 62 2.32 36.14 11.77
CA LYS A 62 3.23 37.07 11.04
C LYS A 62 4.37 36.29 10.38
N VAL A 63 5.07 35.48 11.15
CA VAL A 63 6.17 34.67 10.62
C VAL A 63 5.68 33.68 9.57
N GLY A 64 4.58 32.97 9.87
CA GLY A 64 4.00 32.00 8.94
C GLY A 64 3.51 32.64 7.64
N ALA A 65 2.94 33.85 7.69
CA ALA A 65 2.52 34.56 6.48
C ALA A 65 3.69 34.94 5.56
N ALA A 66 4.80 35.38 6.16
CA ALA A 66 6.01 35.72 5.39
C ALA A 66 6.61 34.47 4.70
N LEU A 67 6.72 33.34 5.42
CA LEU A 67 7.20 32.08 4.88
C LEU A 67 6.30 31.55 3.78
N VAL A 68 4.98 31.51 4.02
CA VAL A 68 3.98 31.07 3.06
C VAL A 68 4.03 31.92 1.78
N ALA A 69 4.13 33.24 1.89
CA ALA A 69 4.21 34.13 0.73
C ALA A 69 5.50 33.86 -0.11
N LYS A 70 6.65 33.67 0.55
CA LYS A 70 7.91 33.35 -0.10
C LYS A 70 7.83 32.02 -0.86
N ASN A 71 7.27 30.99 -0.23
CA ASN A 71 7.17 29.65 -0.86
C ASN A 71 6.15 29.64 -2.00
N ILE A 72 5.04 30.40 -1.90
CA ILE A 72 4.10 30.55 -3.03
C ILE A 72 4.79 31.27 -4.19
N ALA A 73 5.57 32.34 -3.95
CA ALA A 73 6.32 33.02 -5.01
C ALA A 73 7.27 32.06 -5.72
N HIS A 74 7.97 31.22 -4.99
CA HIS A 74 8.82 30.18 -5.56
C HIS A 74 8.04 29.21 -6.48
N HIS A 75 6.88 28.73 -6.05
CA HIS A 75 6.04 27.85 -6.90
C HIS A 75 5.53 28.55 -8.15
N LEU A 76 5.24 29.85 -8.10
CA LEU A 76 4.87 30.64 -9.29
C LEU A 76 6.02 30.77 -10.29
N GLU A 77 7.24 30.88 -9.82
CA GLU A 77 8.45 30.98 -10.64
C GLU A 77 8.91 29.63 -11.23
N THR A 78 8.46 28.52 -10.62
CA THR A 78 8.90 27.16 -10.97
C THR A 78 7.75 26.30 -11.46
N SER A 79 7.02 25.66 -10.55
CA SER A 79 6.02 24.62 -10.84
C SER A 79 4.82 25.14 -11.61
N PHE A 80 4.43 26.42 -11.42
CA PHE A 80 3.21 26.97 -12.04
C PHE A 80 3.48 27.89 -13.22
N ARG A 81 4.75 28.12 -13.57
CA ARG A 81 5.17 29.11 -14.56
C ARG A 81 4.51 28.93 -15.93
N ASP A 82 4.42 27.69 -16.39
CA ASP A 82 4.02 27.37 -17.76
C ASP A 82 2.53 26.96 -17.88
N HIS A 83 1.75 27.06 -16.81
CA HIS A 83 0.33 26.74 -16.87
C HIS A 83 -0.48 27.76 -17.68
N PRO A 84 -1.37 27.28 -18.57
CA PRO A 84 -2.21 28.14 -19.37
C PRO A 84 -3.27 28.85 -18.52
N LYS A 85 -3.85 29.93 -19.06
CA LYS A 85 -4.92 30.68 -18.39
C LYS A 85 -6.15 29.83 -18.04
N SER A 86 -6.39 28.75 -18.77
CA SER A 86 -7.51 27.81 -18.57
C SER A 86 -7.31 26.85 -17.41
N TRP A 87 -6.11 26.79 -16.82
CA TRP A 87 -5.78 25.86 -15.72
C TRP A 87 -6.70 26.02 -14.51
N LYS A 88 -7.19 24.87 -14.00
CA LYS A 88 -8.15 24.77 -12.90
C LYS A 88 -7.58 23.94 -11.77
N PRO A 89 -6.71 24.50 -10.91
CA PRO A 89 -6.17 23.77 -9.78
C PRO A 89 -7.16 23.64 -8.63
N LEU A 90 -7.14 22.48 -7.96
CA LEU A 90 -7.77 22.27 -6.66
C LEU A 90 -6.70 22.23 -5.58
N ILE A 91 -6.79 23.12 -4.61
CA ILE A 91 -5.76 23.29 -3.58
C ILE A 91 -6.29 22.79 -2.23
N TYR A 92 -5.52 22.02 -1.52
CA TYR A 92 -5.88 21.60 -0.17
C TYR A 92 -4.72 21.68 0.82
N CYS A 93 -5.06 21.79 2.10
CA CYS A 93 -4.17 21.59 3.24
C CYS A 93 -4.87 20.69 4.25
N TRP A 94 -4.38 20.61 5.49
CA TRP A 94 -4.94 19.70 6.49
C TRP A 94 -6.46 19.84 6.73
N ARG A 95 -6.97 21.08 6.87
CA ARG A 95 -8.41 21.37 7.14
C ARG A 95 -9.02 22.41 6.18
N GLY A 96 -8.42 22.66 5.03
CA GLY A 96 -8.86 23.72 4.13
C GLY A 96 -8.76 25.12 4.77
N GLY A 97 -7.76 25.36 5.62
CA GLY A 97 -7.57 26.59 6.37
C GLY A 97 -6.67 27.62 5.66
N GLN A 98 -5.79 28.27 6.43
CA GLN A 98 -4.98 29.40 5.97
C GLN A 98 -3.97 29.02 4.90
N ARG A 99 -3.30 27.86 4.99
CA ARG A 99 -2.27 27.42 4.02
C ARG A 99 -2.84 27.33 2.60
N SER A 100 -3.89 26.52 2.42
CA SER A 100 -4.56 26.41 1.11
C SER A 100 -5.31 27.68 0.71
N GLY A 101 -5.86 28.42 1.67
CA GLY A 101 -6.50 29.71 1.40
C GLY A 101 -5.54 30.74 0.80
N ALA A 102 -4.32 30.86 1.35
CA ALA A 102 -3.31 31.80 0.84
C ALA A 102 -2.92 31.47 -0.62
N MET A 103 -2.62 30.22 -0.93
CA MET A 103 -2.32 29.77 -2.28
C MET A 103 -3.51 30.06 -3.22
N SER A 104 -4.73 29.65 -2.83
CA SER A 104 -5.92 29.83 -3.66
C SER A 104 -6.22 31.29 -3.98
N ILE A 105 -6.00 32.22 -3.04
CA ILE A 105 -6.20 33.66 -3.25
C ILE A 105 -5.22 34.17 -4.31
N ILE A 106 -3.93 33.84 -4.19
CA ILE A 106 -2.92 34.32 -5.12
C ILE A 106 -3.17 33.79 -6.52
N LEU A 107 -3.44 32.48 -6.67
CA LEU A 107 -3.71 31.87 -7.98
C LEU A 107 -4.98 32.46 -8.63
N ALA A 108 -6.02 32.71 -7.83
CA ALA A 108 -7.25 33.35 -8.32
C ALA A 108 -7.02 34.81 -8.75
N GLN A 109 -6.14 35.57 -8.07
CA GLN A 109 -5.79 36.95 -8.48
C GLN A 109 -4.98 37.02 -9.78
N ILE A 110 -4.20 35.98 -10.09
CA ILE A 110 -3.51 35.84 -11.39
C ILE A 110 -4.53 35.60 -12.51
N GLY A 111 -5.72 35.08 -12.18
CA GLY A 111 -6.80 34.82 -13.13
C GLY A 111 -7.07 33.35 -13.42
N TRP A 112 -6.38 32.43 -12.72
CA TRP A 112 -6.68 30.99 -12.78
C TRP A 112 -7.96 30.64 -12.02
N ALA A 113 -8.66 29.60 -12.47
CA ALA A 113 -9.88 29.12 -11.82
C ALA A 113 -9.57 28.25 -10.59
N ALA A 114 -8.80 28.81 -9.65
CA ALA A 114 -8.35 28.12 -8.44
C ALA A 114 -9.50 27.83 -7.48
N HIS A 115 -9.59 26.60 -7.01
CA HIS A 115 -10.55 26.13 -6.02
C HIS A 115 -9.84 25.60 -4.78
N LYS A 116 -10.50 25.72 -3.66
CA LYS A 116 -10.04 25.16 -2.39
C LYS A 116 -10.93 23.98 -1.99
N LEU A 117 -10.32 22.84 -1.61
CA LEU A 117 -11.06 21.69 -1.11
C LEU A 117 -11.67 22.00 0.28
N GLU A 118 -12.97 21.81 0.41
CA GLU A 118 -13.71 21.97 1.66
C GLU A 118 -13.26 20.92 2.67
N GLY A 119 -12.91 21.39 3.88
CA GLY A 119 -12.41 20.53 4.96
C GLY A 119 -11.01 19.95 4.72
N GLY A 120 -10.46 20.07 3.51
CA GLY A 120 -9.10 19.67 3.14
C GLY A 120 -8.85 18.16 3.30
N TYR A 121 -7.58 17.77 3.52
CA TYR A 121 -7.17 16.38 3.68
C TYR A 121 -7.95 15.63 4.79
N LYS A 122 -8.33 16.30 5.88
CA LYS A 122 -9.10 15.67 6.95
C LYS A 122 -10.44 15.13 6.46
N THR A 123 -11.12 15.85 5.55
CA THR A 123 -12.37 15.39 4.95
C THR A 123 -12.12 14.21 4.02
N TYR A 124 -11.09 14.27 3.18
CA TYR A 124 -10.67 13.15 2.34
C TYR A 124 -10.37 11.89 3.19
N ARG A 125 -9.55 12.02 4.22
CA ARG A 125 -9.21 10.88 5.08
C ARG A 125 -10.42 10.23 5.75
N ARG A 126 -11.38 11.03 6.18
CA ARG A 126 -12.63 10.50 6.74
C ARG A 126 -13.43 9.75 5.68
N ASP A 127 -13.56 10.31 4.49
CA ASP A 127 -14.25 9.68 3.36
C ASP A 127 -13.60 8.35 2.97
N VAL A 128 -12.27 8.26 2.95
CA VAL A 128 -11.54 7.00 2.75
C VAL A 128 -11.96 5.95 3.77
N LEU A 129 -12.00 6.31 5.06
CA LEU A 129 -12.37 5.37 6.12
C LEU A 129 -13.84 4.94 6.00
N ASP A 130 -14.75 5.89 5.79
CA ASP A 130 -16.19 5.64 5.66
C ASP A 130 -16.48 4.71 4.45
N GLN A 131 -15.79 4.91 3.34
CA GLN A 131 -15.94 4.05 2.15
C GLN A 131 -15.35 2.65 2.38
N LEU A 132 -14.20 2.52 3.04
CA LEU A 132 -13.60 1.22 3.35
C LEU A 132 -14.43 0.37 4.33
N GLU A 133 -15.37 0.96 5.07
CA GLU A 133 -16.33 0.21 5.89
C GLU A 133 -17.44 -0.45 5.06
N THR A 134 -17.75 0.03 3.86
CA THR A 134 -18.92 -0.41 3.10
C THR A 134 -18.60 -0.95 1.71
N LEU A 135 -17.65 -0.33 1.00
CA LEU A 135 -17.34 -0.67 -0.39
C LEU A 135 -16.86 -2.13 -0.56
N PRO A 136 -15.99 -2.69 0.31
CA PRO A 136 -15.54 -4.09 0.17
C PRO A 136 -16.70 -5.10 0.18
N LEU A 137 -17.80 -4.79 0.87
CA LEU A 137 -18.97 -5.69 0.99
C LEU A 137 -19.79 -5.79 -0.31
N GLN A 138 -19.50 -4.96 -1.30
CA GLN A 138 -20.20 -4.97 -2.59
C GLN A 138 -19.57 -5.95 -3.59
N PHE A 139 -18.40 -6.49 -3.29
CA PHE A 139 -17.65 -7.34 -4.21
C PHE A 139 -17.73 -8.82 -3.83
N SER A 140 -17.72 -9.67 -4.85
CA SER A 140 -17.54 -11.11 -4.71
C SER A 140 -16.06 -11.44 -4.83
N PHE A 141 -15.40 -11.77 -3.72
CA PHE A 141 -13.99 -12.16 -3.77
C PHE A 141 -13.82 -13.64 -4.11
N ARG A 142 -12.70 -13.97 -4.74
CA ARG A 142 -12.16 -15.32 -4.88
C ARG A 142 -10.78 -15.36 -4.25
N VAL A 143 -10.67 -16.04 -3.12
CA VAL A 143 -9.46 -16.01 -2.29
C VAL A 143 -8.52 -17.13 -2.72
N ILE A 144 -7.36 -16.75 -3.26
CA ILE A 144 -6.30 -17.69 -3.66
C ILE A 144 -5.53 -18.11 -2.42
N CYS A 145 -5.78 -19.34 -1.99
CA CYS A 145 -5.12 -20.00 -0.86
C CYS A 145 -3.98 -20.88 -1.37
N GLY A 146 -3.00 -21.12 -0.52
CA GLY A 146 -1.88 -22.00 -0.82
C GLY A 146 -0.69 -21.66 0.08
N PRO A 147 0.12 -22.64 0.47
CA PRO A 147 1.24 -22.41 1.36
C PRO A 147 2.31 -21.50 0.73
N THR A 148 3.28 -21.07 1.51
CA THR A 148 4.37 -20.19 1.06
C THR A 148 5.10 -20.81 -0.14
N GLY A 149 5.35 -20.00 -1.19
CA GLY A 149 6.01 -20.42 -2.42
C GLY A 149 5.11 -21.16 -3.42
N SER A 150 3.79 -21.29 -3.18
CA SER A 150 2.88 -21.98 -4.12
C SER A 150 2.59 -21.22 -5.42
N GLY A 151 3.09 -20.00 -5.59
CA GLY A 151 2.90 -19.20 -6.81
C GLY A 151 1.65 -18.33 -6.83
N LYS A 152 1.00 -18.04 -5.68
CA LYS A 152 -0.21 -17.20 -5.59
C LYS A 152 -0.06 -15.87 -6.30
N THR A 153 0.98 -15.11 -5.97
CA THR A 153 1.27 -13.80 -6.57
C THR A 153 1.50 -13.88 -8.08
N ARG A 154 2.19 -14.95 -8.54
CA ARG A 154 2.38 -15.19 -9.96
C ARG A 154 1.06 -15.55 -10.66
N LEU A 155 0.16 -16.31 -10.01
CA LEU A 155 -1.19 -16.59 -10.54
C LEU A 155 -2.05 -15.31 -10.57
N LEU A 156 -1.97 -14.47 -9.55
CA LEU A 156 -2.64 -13.15 -9.55
C LEU A 156 -2.18 -12.30 -10.74
N ALA A 157 -0.89 -12.25 -11.01
CA ALA A 157 -0.34 -11.55 -12.18
C ALA A 157 -0.84 -12.13 -13.50
N ALA A 158 -0.93 -13.46 -13.63
CA ALA A 158 -1.47 -14.13 -14.82
C ALA A 158 -2.96 -13.81 -15.01
N LEU A 159 -3.76 -13.81 -13.95
CA LEU A 159 -5.17 -13.40 -13.98
C LEU A 159 -5.33 -11.94 -14.43
N SER A 160 -4.49 -11.05 -13.90
CA SER A 160 -4.45 -9.63 -14.30
C SER A 160 -4.13 -9.46 -15.79
N ALA A 161 -3.15 -10.21 -16.30
CA ALA A 161 -2.77 -10.19 -17.71
C ALA A 161 -3.91 -10.64 -18.65
N GLN A 162 -4.86 -11.42 -18.14
CA GLN A 162 -6.07 -11.84 -18.85
C GLN A 162 -7.28 -10.93 -18.61
N GLY A 163 -7.08 -9.77 -17.98
CA GLY A 163 -8.12 -8.78 -17.75
C GLY A 163 -9.06 -9.12 -16.59
N ARG A 164 -8.71 -10.07 -15.71
CA ARG A 164 -9.44 -10.34 -14.49
C ARG A 164 -9.17 -9.24 -13.46
N GLN A 165 -10.16 -8.94 -12.62
CA GLN A 165 -9.99 -8.01 -11.49
C GLN A 165 -9.17 -8.69 -10.40
N ILE A 166 -8.07 -8.08 -10.01
CA ILE A 166 -7.20 -8.58 -8.96
C ILE A 166 -6.97 -7.52 -7.87
N LEU A 167 -6.89 -7.95 -6.62
CA LEU A 167 -6.49 -7.11 -5.50
C LEU A 167 -5.17 -7.63 -4.93
N ASP A 168 -4.06 -6.95 -5.29
CA ASP A 168 -2.71 -7.29 -4.83
C ASP A 168 -2.43 -6.59 -3.48
N LEU A 169 -2.79 -7.24 -2.39
CA LEU A 169 -2.61 -6.72 -1.03
C LEU A 169 -1.14 -6.68 -0.62
N GLU A 170 -0.33 -7.65 -1.03
CA GLU A 170 1.11 -7.67 -0.74
C GLU A 170 1.82 -6.53 -1.47
N GLY A 171 1.48 -6.29 -2.74
CA GLY A 171 2.00 -5.17 -3.52
C GLY A 171 1.62 -3.82 -2.92
N LEU A 172 0.35 -3.62 -2.55
CA LEU A 172 -0.12 -2.41 -1.88
C LEU A 172 0.57 -2.18 -0.53
N ALA A 173 0.84 -3.25 0.24
CA ALA A 173 1.53 -3.18 1.51
C ALA A 173 3.06 -3.13 1.39
N GLN A 174 3.63 -3.33 0.19
CA GLN A 174 5.07 -3.46 -0.06
C GLN A 174 5.72 -4.49 0.89
N HIS A 175 5.05 -5.64 1.05
CA HIS A 175 5.46 -6.69 2.01
C HIS A 175 4.86 -8.04 1.61
N ARG A 176 5.67 -9.10 1.61
CA ARG A 176 5.26 -10.47 1.22
C ARG A 176 4.60 -11.26 2.35
N GLY A 177 3.71 -10.68 3.12
CA GLY A 177 2.83 -11.34 4.11
C GLY A 177 3.50 -12.20 5.22
N SER A 178 4.68 -12.75 5.00
CA SER A 178 5.36 -13.69 5.90
C SER A 178 6.23 -12.99 6.96
N VAL A 179 6.67 -13.73 8.01
CA VAL A 179 7.62 -13.23 9.03
C VAL A 179 8.94 -12.74 8.39
N LEU A 180 9.34 -13.36 7.29
CA LEU A 180 10.53 -13.01 6.50
C LEU A 180 10.16 -12.22 5.21
N GLY A 181 8.94 -11.71 5.12
CA GLY A 181 8.40 -11.09 3.91
C GLY A 181 8.80 -9.63 3.68
N ARG A 182 9.69 -9.07 4.52
CA ARG A 182 10.21 -7.72 4.32
C ARG A 182 11.07 -7.66 3.06
N LEU A 183 10.72 -6.76 2.14
CA LEU A 183 11.50 -6.55 0.93
C LEU A 183 12.76 -5.73 1.24
N PRO A 184 13.93 -6.12 0.70
CA PRO A 184 15.14 -5.31 0.83
C PRO A 184 14.91 -3.91 0.28
N GLU A 185 15.44 -2.89 0.97
CA GLU A 185 15.42 -1.49 0.54
C GLU A 185 14.03 -0.84 0.38
N GLN A 186 12.94 -1.57 0.65
CA GLN A 186 11.59 -1.02 0.62
C GLN A 186 11.03 -0.86 2.04
N GLN A 187 10.45 0.30 2.28
CA GLN A 187 9.70 0.57 3.51
C GLN A 187 8.22 0.40 3.23
N GLN A 188 7.51 -0.25 4.15
CA GLN A 188 6.06 -0.30 4.05
C GLN A 188 5.47 1.11 4.03
N PRO A 189 4.39 1.34 3.27
CA PRO A 189 3.68 2.60 3.31
C PRO A 189 3.12 2.86 4.72
N SER A 190 2.72 4.08 5.00
CA SER A 190 1.91 4.36 6.17
C SER A 190 0.55 3.64 6.05
N GLN A 191 -0.10 3.37 7.19
CA GLN A 191 -1.47 2.82 7.17
C GLN A 191 -2.43 3.70 6.36
N LYS A 192 -2.25 5.03 6.40
CA LYS A 192 -3.11 5.96 5.67
C LYS A 192 -2.92 5.85 4.17
N SER A 193 -1.66 5.80 3.73
CA SER A 193 -1.32 5.63 2.32
C SER A 193 -1.81 4.29 1.78
N PHE A 194 -1.65 3.20 2.55
CA PHE A 194 -2.22 1.91 2.20
C PHE A 194 -3.75 1.98 2.04
N ASP A 195 -4.47 2.57 3.00
CA ASP A 195 -5.93 2.69 2.94
C ASP A 195 -6.39 3.52 1.73
N SER A 196 -5.66 4.60 1.40
CA SER A 196 -5.95 5.46 0.24
C SER A 196 -5.75 4.70 -1.08
N GLN A 197 -4.66 3.94 -1.21
CA GLN A 197 -4.38 3.13 -2.40
C GLN A 197 -5.35 1.94 -2.52
N LEU A 198 -5.69 1.30 -1.40
CA LEU A 198 -6.68 0.23 -1.35
C LEU A 198 -8.06 0.73 -1.81
N LEU A 199 -8.51 1.89 -1.32
CA LEU A 199 -9.76 2.49 -1.76
C LEU A 199 -9.76 2.77 -3.27
N LEU A 200 -8.66 3.34 -3.77
CA LEU A 200 -8.51 3.62 -5.21
C LEU A 200 -8.63 2.33 -6.04
N ALA A 201 -7.98 1.24 -5.60
CA ALA A 201 -8.08 -0.05 -6.26
C ALA A 201 -9.52 -0.59 -6.25
N LEU A 202 -10.19 -0.54 -5.09
CA LEU A 202 -11.58 -1.02 -4.96
C LEU A 202 -12.56 -0.20 -5.81
N GLN A 203 -12.37 1.11 -5.93
CA GLN A 203 -13.21 1.98 -6.75
C GLN A 203 -13.08 1.72 -8.25
N ALA A 204 -12.01 1.08 -8.69
CA ALA A 204 -11.80 0.72 -10.09
C ALA A 204 -12.50 -0.59 -10.49
N PHE A 205 -13.00 -1.38 -9.54
CA PHE A 205 -13.63 -2.66 -9.82
C PHE A 205 -15.10 -2.55 -10.19
N ASP A 206 -15.53 -3.44 -11.10
CA ASP A 206 -16.93 -3.69 -11.41
C ASP A 206 -17.51 -4.70 -10.39
N PRO A 207 -18.52 -4.34 -9.59
CA PRO A 207 -19.13 -5.24 -8.61
C PRO A 207 -19.80 -6.49 -9.22
N ALA A 208 -20.10 -6.47 -10.52
CA ALA A 208 -20.70 -7.63 -11.22
C ALA A 208 -19.67 -8.74 -11.52
N LEU A 209 -18.38 -8.45 -11.42
CA LEU A 209 -17.31 -9.38 -11.72
C LEU A 209 -16.57 -9.80 -10.44
N PRO A 210 -16.04 -11.04 -10.37
CA PRO A 210 -15.28 -11.48 -9.22
C PRO A 210 -13.93 -10.74 -9.11
N VAL A 211 -13.49 -10.50 -7.88
CA VAL A 211 -12.17 -9.94 -7.56
C VAL A 211 -11.30 -11.04 -6.96
N TYR A 212 -10.20 -11.37 -7.61
CA TYR A 212 -9.24 -12.33 -7.12
C TYR A 212 -8.27 -11.66 -6.14
N VAL A 213 -7.98 -12.32 -5.02
CA VAL A 213 -7.13 -11.78 -3.95
C VAL A 213 -6.37 -12.91 -3.28
N GLU A 214 -5.15 -12.66 -2.81
CA GLU A 214 -4.40 -13.64 -2.02
C GLU A 214 -4.98 -13.80 -0.60
N ALA A 215 -4.88 -15.03 -0.08
CA ALA A 215 -5.26 -15.32 1.30
C ALA A 215 -4.27 -14.68 2.27
N GLU A 216 -4.67 -13.57 2.85
CA GLU A 216 -3.88 -12.84 3.82
C GLU A 216 -4.49 -12.90 5.23
N SER A 217 -3.68 -12.63 6.23
CA SER A 217 -4.15 -12.40 7.58
C SER A 217 -4.69 -10.96 7.73
N ASN A 218 -5.30 -10.65 8.87
CA ASN A 218 -5.74 -9.29 9.16
C ASN A 218 -4.59 -8.27 9.25
N LYS A 219 -3.32 -8.73 9.15
CA LYS A 219 -2.12 -7.89 9.12
C LYS A 219 -1.12 -8.38 8.09
N ILE A 220 -0.55 -7.44 7.33
CA ILE A 220 0.53 -7.65 6.38
C ILE A 220 1.72 -6.79 6.87
N GLY A 221 2.67 -7.41 7.58
CA GLY A 221 3.72 -6.69 8.28
C GLY A 221 3.15 -5.73 9.33
N LEU A 222 3.34 -4.43 9.14
CA LEU A 222 2.83 -3.36 10.03
C LEU A 222 1.44 -2.86 9.63
N ILE A 223 0.96 -3.20 8.44
CA ILE A 223 -0.32 -2.75 7.89
C ILE A 223 -1.45 -3.64 8.40
N SER A 224 -2.56 -3.03 8.79
CA SER A 224 -3.80 -3.71 9.16
C SER A 224 -4.81 -3.60 8.02
N LEU A 225 -5.45 -4.71 7.64
CA LEU A 225 -6.54 -4.69 6.67
C LEU A 225 -7.80 -4.06 7.28
N PRO A 226 -8.58 -3.30 6.50
CA PRO A 226 -9.89 -2.83 6.95
C PRO A 226 -10.78 -4.01 7.37
N PRO A 227 -11.47 -3.91 8.52
CA PRO A 227 -12.30 -5.02 9.02
C PRO A 227 -13.36 -5.52 8.03
N ALA A 228 -13.98 -4.60 7.27
CA ALA A 228 -14.98 -4.98 6.26
C ALA A 228 -14.37 -5.78 5.10
N LEU A 229 -13.17 -5.41 4.62
CA LEU A 229 -12.46 -6.16 3.59
C LEU A 229 -12.10 -7.56 4.11
N PHE A 230 -11.51 -7.64 5.31
CA PHE A 230 -11.15 -8.93 5.90
C PHE A 230 -12.37 -9.83 6.10
N ALA A 231 -13.50 -9.28 6.56
CA ALA A 231 -14.75 -10.01 6.71
C ALA A 231 -15.30 -10.51 5.37
N ALA A 232 -15.28 -9.67 4.32
CA ALA A 232 -15.71 -10.06 2.99
C ALA A 232 -14.86 -11.21 2.42
N MET A 233 -13.52 -11.12 2.58
CA MET A 233 -12.60 -12.19 2.18
C MET A 233 -12.83 -13.48 2.98
N HIS A 234 -13.07 -13.38 4.29
CA HIS A 234 -13.32 -14.52 5.18
C HIS A 234 -14.55 -15.35 4.74
N GLU A 235 -15.61 -14.70 4.26
CA GLU A 235 -16.83 -15.33 3.80
C GLU A 235 -16.80 -15.76 2.32
N SER A 236 -15.67 -15.55 1.65
CA SER A 236 -15.55 -15.78 0.20
C SER A 236 -15.18 -17.22 -0.15
N GLU A 237 -15.40 -17.60 -1.41
CA GLU A 237 -14.96 -18.88 -1.96
C GLU A 237 -13.42 -18.90 -2.08
N CYS A 238 -12.84 -20.07 -1.82
CA CYS A 238 -11.41 -20.28 -1.85
C CYS A 238 -10.97 -21.10 -3.07
N LEU A 239 -9.85 -20.73 -3.65
CA LEU A 239 -9.09 -21.47 -4.66
C LEU A 239 -7.82 -21.97 -3.98
N LEU A 240 -7.65 -23.29 -3.82
CA LEU A 240 -6.48 -23.86 -3.16
C LEU A 240 -5.44 -24.30 -4.18
N MET A 241 -4.33 -23.58 -4.27
CA MET A 241 -3.19 -23.97 -5.09
C MET A 241 -2.46 -25.17 -4.48
N GLU A 242 -2.31 -26.23 -5.27
CA GLU A 242 -1.58 -27.46 -4.92
C GLU A 242 -0.28 -27.51 -5.72
N THR A 243 0.81 -27.06 -5.12
CA THR A 243 2.13 -26.98 -5.72
C THR A 243 3.10 -27.91 -4.99
N PRO A 244 3.84 -28.78 -5.70
CA PRO A 244 4.81 -29.67 -5.09
C PRO A 244 5.89 -28.93 -4.28
N LEU A 245 6.37 -29.53 -3.19
CA LEU A 245 7.39 -28.91 -2.33
C LEU A 245 8.66 -28.55 -3.11
N SER A 246 9.14 -29.43 -4.00
CA SER A 246 10.32 -29.17 -4.82
C SER A 246 10.18 -27.94 -5.71
N VAL A 247 9.00 -27.73 -6.28
CA VAL A 247 8.68 -26.55 -7.11
C VAL A 247 8.65 -25.29 -6.27
N ARG A 248 8.05 -25.37 -5.07
CA ARG A 248 8.00 -24.26 -4.11
C ARG A 248 9.39 -23.84 -3.65
N VAL A 249 10.27 -24.81 -3.35
CA VAL A 249 11.68 -24.56 -2.99
C VAL A 249 12.40 -23.84 -4.12
N ALA A 250 12.30 -24.38 -5.35
CA ALA A 250 12.94 -23.76 -6.51
C ALA A 250 12.47 -22.32 -6.75
N GLY A 251 11.17 -22.09 -6.70
CA GLY A 251 10.60 -20.74 -6.88
C GLY A 251 11.04 -19.76 -5.80
N LEU A 252 11.12 -20.20 -4.54
CA LEU A 252 11.59 -19.34 -3.45
C LEU A 252 13.09 -19.01 -3.57
N LEU A 253 13.92 -19.96 -4.01
CA LEU A 253 15.34 -19.68 -4.26
C LEU A 253 15.53 -18.66 -5.39
N GLU A 254 14.66 -18.69 -6.41
CA GLU A 254 14.63 -17.67 -7.47
C GLU A 254 14.17 -16.31 -6.93
N ASP A 255 13.03 -16.25 -6.23
CA ASP A 255 12.43 -15.01 -5.71
C ASP A 255 13.32 -14.32 -4.66
N TYR A 256 14.11 -15.10 -3.91
CA TYR A 256 15.00 -14.64 -2.85
C TYR A 256 16.48 -14.83 -3.17
N ARG A 257 16.85 -14.77 -4.45
CA ARG A 257 18.21 -14.96 -4.96
C ARG A 257 19.25 -14.12 -4.19
N HIS A 258 18.89 -12.89 -3.81
CA HIS A 258 19.74 -11.99 -3.05
C HIS A 258 20.18 -12.55 -1.68
N TYR A 259 19.36 -13.43 -1.04
CA TYR A 259 19.77 -14.14 0.18
C TYR A 259 20.69 -15.32 -0.14
N VAL A 260 20.43 -16.03 -1.24
CA VAL A 260 21.28 -17.14 -1.68
C VAL A 260 22.68 -16.66 -2.05
N GLU A 261 22.78 -15.50 -2.69
CA GLU A 261 24.04 -14.87 -3.08
C GLU A 261 24.77 -14.17 -1.91
N ALA A 262 24.08 -13.92 -0.80
CA ALA A 262 24.63 -13.29 0.41
C ALA A 262 24.36 -14.13 1.67
N PRO A 263 25.08 -15.25 1.89
CA PRO A 263 24.89 -16.14 3.03
C PRO A 263 24.82 -15.43 4.40
N PRO A 264 25.66 -14.44 4.72
CA PRO A 264 25.55 -13.73 6.00
C PRO A 264 24.18 -13.03 6.18
N LEU A 265 23.64 -12.45 5.12
CA LEU A 265 22.35 -11.79 5.15
C LEU A 265 21.21 -12.79 5.36
N PHE A 266 21.30 -13.97 4.73
CA PHE A 266 20.32 -15.04 4.93
C PHE A 266 20.34 -15.53 6.39
N ILE A 267 21.53 -15.79 6.95
CA ILE A 267 21.70 -16.23 8.34
C ILE A 267 21.15 -15.17 9.32
N GLU A 268 21.44 -13.91 9.11
CA GLU A 268 20.88 -12.81 9.92
C GLU A 268 19.37 -12.80 9.86
N HIS A 269 18.80 -13.00 8.67
CA HIS A 269 17.37 -13.00 8.44
C HIS A 269 16.64 -14.17 9.14
N LEU A 270 17.34 -15.26 9.42
CA LEU A 270 16.79 -16.40 10.16
C LEU A 270 16.80 -16.22 11.69
N GLN A 271 17.52 -15.23 12.24
CA GLN A 271 17.63 -15.03 13.69
C GLN A 271 16.29 -14.93 14.43
N PRO A 272 15.23 -14.27 13.90
CA PRO A 272 13.92 -14.25 14.54
C PRO A 272 13.31 -15.64 14.78
N LEU A 273 13.75 -16.66 14.02
CA LEU A 273 13.25 -18.03 14.14
C LEU A 273 13.89 -18.82 15.31
N LEU A 274 14.95 -18.29 15.92
CA LEU A 274 15.60 -18.87 17.10
C LEU A 274 14.59 -19.20 18.22
N ARG A 275 13.65 -18.31 18.46
CA ARG A 275 12.60 -18.48 19.49
C ARG A 275 11.62 -19.62 19.22
N PHE A 276 11.52 -20.07 17.96
CA PHE A 276 10.59 -21.14 17.56
C PHE A 276 11.25 -22.48 17.43
N HIS A 277 12.52 -22.53 16.98
CA HIS A 277 13.21 -23.76 16.59
C HIS A 277 14.43 -24.07 17.49
N GLY A 278 14.90 -23.11 18.27
CA GLY A 278 16.04 -23.26 19.18
C GLY A 278 17.39 -23.16 18.46
N ALA A 279 18.45 -23.06 19.28
CA ALA A 279 19.80 -22.80 18.79
C ALA A 279 20.40 -23.92 17.94
N LYS A 280 20.08 -25.19 18.25
CA LYS A 280 20.61 -26.34 17.48
C LYS A 280 20.10 -26.37 16.04
N CYS A 281 18.82 -26.10 15.85
CA CYS A 281 18.23 -26.05 14.51
C CYS A 281 18.77 -24.85 13.71
N LEU A 282 18.89 -23.69 14.35
CA LEU A 282 19.44 -22.50 13.69
C LEU A 282 20.92 -22.70 13.31
N GLN A 283 21.71 -23.39 14.15
CA GLN A 283 23.10 -23.74 13.82
C GLN A 283 23.16 -24.69 12.61
N HIS A 284 22.30 -25.71 12.57
CA HIS A 284 22.21 -26.64 11.45
C HIS A 284 21.90 -25.88 10.13
N TRP A 285 20.93 -24.99 10.14
CA TRP A 285 20.62 -24.16 8.96
C TRP A 285 21.78 -23.23 8.57
N THR A 286 22.45 -22.65 9.57
CA THR A 286 23.63 -21.79 9.33
C THR A 286 24.74 -22.59 8.64
N ASP A 287 25.06 -23.78 9.14
CA ASP A 287 26.09 -24.63 8.55
C ASP A 287 25.75 -25.04 7.11
N ALA A 288 24.49 -25.41 6.85
CA ALA A 288 24.01 -25.78 5.52
C ALA A 288 24.10 -24.60 4.54
N ILE A 289 23.71 -23.39 4.96
CA ILE A 289 23.82 -22.17 4.14
C ILE A 289 25.28 -21.89 3.78
N LEU A 290 26.20 -22.00 4.75
CA LEU A 290 27.63 -21.79 4.52
C LEU A 290 28.24 -22.82 3.57
N LEU A 291 27.67 -24.03 3.50
CA LEU A 291 28.04 -25.09 2.55
C LEU A 291 27.37 -24.92 1.18
N GLY A 292 26.50 -23.91 1.00
CA GLY A 292 25.78 -23.64 -0.25
C GLY A 292 24.49 -24.45 -0.40
N ASP A 293 24.08 -25.24 0.60
CA ASP A 293 22.85 -26.06 0.55
C ASP A 293 21.61 -25.25 1.03
N CYS A 294 21.36 -24.13 0.37
CA CYS A 294 20.18 -23.30 0.63
C CYS A 294 18.87 -24.03 0.31
N ALA A 295 18.87 -24.99 -0.61
CA ALA A 295 17.66 -25.71 -1.00
C ALA A 295 17.10 -26.57 0.15
N SER A 296 17.97 -27.32 0.83
CA SER A 296 17.57 -28.11 2.03
C SER A 296 17.04 -27.21 3.13
N VAL A 297 17.71 -26.06 3.39
CA VAL A 297 17.26 -25.11 4.42
C VAL A 297 15.88 -24.55 4.09
N VAL A 298 15.62 -24.11 2.83
CA VAL A 298 14.32 -23.63 2.40
C VAL A 298 13.26 -24.73 2.51
N GLY A 299 13.58 -25.96 2.14
CA GLY A 299 12.68 -27.13 2.28
C GLY A 299 12.30 -27.38 3.75
N GLU A 300 13.26 -27.32 4.66
CA GLU A 300 13.02 -27.48 6.10
C GLU A 300 12.21 -26.29 6.67
N LEU A 301 12.53 -25.06 6.28
CA LEU A 301 11.76 -23.89 6.67
C LEU A 301 10.29 -24.01 6.25
N LEU A 302 10.02 -24.47 5.04
CA LEU A 302 8.66 -24.69 4.56
C LEU A 302 7.95 -25.73 5.42
N THR A 303 8.55 -26.90 5.61
CA THR A 303 7.90 -28.03 6.28
C THR A 303 7.78 -27.90 7.79
N LEU A 304 8.78 -27.28 8.44
CA LEU A 304 8.83 -27.18 9.91
C LEU A 304 8.22 -25.88 10.45
N HIS A 305 8.24 -24.80 9.68
CA HIS A 305 7.78 -23.50 10.16
C HIS A 305 6.58 -22.97 9.41
N TYR A 306 6.71 -22.79 8.08
CA TYR A 306 5.70 -22.09 7.30
C TYR A 306 4.42 -22.89 7.11
N ASP A 307 4.50 -24.14 6.66
CA ASP A 307 3.31 -24.94 6.36
C ASP A 307 2.43 -25.20 7.59
N PRO A 308 2.98 -25.58 8.76
CA PRO A 308 2.16 -25.75 9.96
C PRO A 308 1.54 -24.43 10.44
N SER A 309 2.26 -23.31 10.27
CA SER A 309 1.75 -22.00 10.65
C SER A 309 0.66 -21.52 9.71
N TYR A 310 0.87 -21.71 8.39
CA TYR A 310 -0.11 -21.39 7.36
C TYR A 310 -1.39 -22.19 7.55
N GLN A 311 -1.32 -23.52 7.71
CA GLN A 311 -2.51 -24.36 7.85
C GLN A 311 -3.39 -23.92 9.03
N ARG A 312 -2.78 -23.64 10.19
CA ARG A 312 -3.52 -23.17 11.37
C ARG A 312 -4.19 -21.80 11.13
N ALA A 313 -3.47 -20.87 10.49
CA ALA A 313 -3.99 -19.54 10.21
C ALA A 313 -5.07 -19.57 9.11
N ALA A 314 -4.82 -20.32 8.04
CA ALA A 314 -5.72 -20.40 6.89
C ALA A 314 -7.08 -21.01 7.26
N LEU A 315 -7.10 -22.13 8.02
CA LEU A 315 -8.36 -22.73 8.48
C LEU A 315 -9.16 -21.82 9.42
N ARG A 316 -8.47 -21.00 10.21
CA ARG A 316 -9.14 -20.03 11.09
C ARG A 316 -9.69 -18.84 10.32
N ASN A 317 -8.93 -18.34 9.34
CA ASN A 317 -9.25 -17.11 8.62
C ASN A 317 -10.16 -17.36 7.40
N TYR A 318 -10.23 -18.59 6.89
CA TYR A 318 -10.99 -18.95 5.70
C TYR A 318 -11.78 -20.24 5.94
N PRO A 319 -12.98 -20.15 6.55
CA PRO A 319 -13.78 -21.34 6.93
C PRO A 319 -14.23 -22.17 5.74
N LYS A 320 -14.29 -21.60 4.53
CA LYS A 320 -14.61 -22.31 3.30
C LYS A 320 -13.42 -23.04 2.67
N LEU A 321 -12.21 -22.89 3.20
CA LEU A 321 -11.01 -23.54 2.67
C LEU A 321 -11.14 -25.09 2.56
N PRO A 322 -11.80 -25.83 3.48
CA PRO A 322 -12.01 -27.26 3.31
C PRO A 322 -12.85 -27.63 2.06
N PHE A 323 -13.64 -26.71 1.55
CA PHE A 323 -14.47 -26.87 0.36
C PHE A 323 -13.90 -26.16 -0.87
N ALA A 324 -12.67 -25.67 -0.80
CA ALA A 324 -12.04 -24.91 -1.85
C ALA A 324 -11.95 -25.69 -3.17
N GLN A 325 -12.12 -24.98 -4.27
CA GLN A 325 -11.74 -25.51 -5.60
C GLN A 325 -10.23 -25.75 -5.61
N ARG A 326 -9.81 -26.99 -5.86
CA ARG A 326 -8.38 -27.34 -5.98
C ARG A 326 -7.85 -26.88 -7.32
N VAL A 327 -6.70 -26.23 -7.31
CA VAL A 327 -5.98 -25.72 -8.48
C VAL A 327 -4.62 -26.40 -8.52
N PRO A 328 -4.49 -27.54 -9.22
CA PRO A 328 -3.22 -28.24 -9.34
C PRO A 328 -2.23 -27.39 -10.14
N ALA A 329 -1.09 -27.06 -9.53
CA ALA A 329 0.00 -26.31 -10.15
C ALA A 329 1.28 -27.17 -10.14
N PRO A 330 1.48 -28.03 -11.16
CA PRO A 330 2.62 -28.94 -11.22
C PRO A 330 3.95 -28.19 -11.29
N ASP A 331 3.93 -26.97 -11.81
CA ASP A 331 5.00 -25.98 -11.76
C ASP A 331 4.41 -24.56 -11.67
N ILE A 332 5.26 -23.55 -11.46
CA ILE A 332 4.88 -22.15 -11.37
C ILE A 332 5.48 -21.31 -12.50
N SER A 333 5.71 -21.96 -13.66
CA SER A 333 6.12 -21.26 -14.88
C SER A 333 5.00 -20.35 -15.40
N GLN A 334 5.38 -19.33 -16.13
CA GLN A 334 4.43 -18.38 -16.70
C GLN A 334 3.37 -19.09 -17.53
N ASN A 335 3.76 -20.03 -18.41
CA ASN A 335 2.82 -20.76 -19.26
C ASN A 335 1.79 -21.55 -18.45
N THR A 336 2.23 -22.34 -17.46
CA THR A 336 1.32 -23.12 -16.60
C THR A 336 0.33 -22.19 -15.87
N LEU A 337 0.81 -21.06 -15.34
CA LEU A 337 -0.06 -20.13 -14.61
C LEU A 337 -1.02 -19.37 -15.53
N GLU A 338 -0.63 -19.07 -16.76
CA GLU A 338 -1.52 -18.48 -17.77
C GLU A 338 -2.63 -19.46 -18.19
N GLU A 339 -2.29 -20.77 -18.38
CA GLU A 339 -3.27 -21.82 -18.64
C GLU A 339 -4.26 -21.99 -17.47
N LEU A 340 -3.76 -22.00 -16.22
CA LEU A 340 -4.61 -22.06 -15.03
C LEU A 340 -5.51 -20.84 -14.93
N ALA A 341 -4.98 -19.64 -15.15
CA ALA A 341 -5.75 -18.40 -15.12
C ALA A 341 -6.88 -18.39 -16.17
N ALA A 342 -6.69 -19.03 -17.33
CA ALA A 342 -7.71 -19.13 -18.37
C ALA A 342 -8.90 -20.04 -17.97
N THR A 343 -8.71 -20.92 -16.98
CA THR A 343 -9.76 -21.82 -16.49
C THR A 343 -10.53 -21.27 -15.30
N LEU A 344 -10.06 -20.18 -14.68
CA LEU A 344 -10.63 -19.52 -13.51
C LEU A 344 -11.46 -18.29 -13.90
#